data_65011bd516fb9dac7948f09ebe74158c
#
_entry.id   65011bd516fb9dac7948f09ebe74158c
#
_cell.length_a   1.000
_cell.length_b   1.000
_cell.length_c   1.000
_cell.angle_alpha   90.00
_cell.angle_beta   90.00
_cell.angle_gamma   90.00
#
_symmetry.space_group_name_H-M   'P 1'
#
loop_
_entity.id
_entity.type
_entity.pdbx_description
1 polymer ?
#
loop_
_entity_poly.entity_id
_entity_poly.type
_entity_poly.pdbx_seq_one_letter_code
_entity_poly.pdbx_strand_id
1 'polypeptide(L)'
;MSTAGGRQYQDSVFRMYFNNEERLRELAGALHGCVYAPEERLEIVTLEGTFLSQIKNDVSFVLADRYLVFLEHQSTPNGNMPLRCLYYVCEQFRKDIAPKELYAKKKIRLPVPEFHVFYTGEGNEPEAY
;
A
#
# COMPACT_ATOMS: atom_id res chain seq x y z
N MET A 1 15.51 3.81 23.59
CA MET A 1 14.37 4.66 23.16
C MET A 1 14.55 5.05 21.71
N SER A 2 13.65 4.65 20.84
CA SER A 2 13.78 5.06 19.44
C SER A 2 13.46 6.54 19.32
N THR A 3 14.42 7.30 18.82
CA THR A 3 14.20 8.70 18.49
C THR A 3 13.37 8.82 17.22
N ALA A 4 12.78 9.98 16.98
CA ALA A 4 12.07 10.24 15.72
C ALA A 4 12.96 9.95 14.49
N GLY A 5 14.27 10.23 14.61
CA GLY A 5 15.22 9.92 13.55
C GLY A 5 15.39 8.42 13.27
N GLY A 6 15.33 7.57 14.29
CA GLY A 6 15.42 6.12 14.14
C GLY A 6 14.20 5.56 13.38
N ARG A 7 13.00 6.04 13.69
CA ARG A 7 11.78 5.64 12.99
C ARG A 7 11.80 6.07 11.52
N GLN A 8 12.20 7.31 11.26
CA GLN A 8 12.33 7.83 9.88
C GLN A 8 13.31 7.01 9.07
N TYR A 9 14.42 6.59 9.68
CA TYR A 9 15.40 5.75 9.02
C TYR A 9 14.82 4.38 8.65
N GLN A 10 14.13 3.72 9.58
CA GLN A 10 13.49 2.42 9.34
C GLN A 10 12.42 2.51 8.23
N ASP A 11 11.59 3.54 8.25
CA ASP A 11 10.57 3.77 7.22
C ASP A 11 11.20 4.03 5.86
N SER A 12 12.29 4.78 5.82
CA SER A 12 13.03 5.05 4.58
C SER A 12 13.64 3.79 4.00
N VAL A 13 14.25 2.94 4.83
CA VAL A 13 14.84 1.65 4.41
C VAL A 13 13.74 0.73 3.87
N PHE A 14 12.61 0.63 4.55
CA PHE A 14 11.47 -0.16 4.11
C PHE A 14 11.01 0.27 2.71
N ARG A 15 10.78 1.57 2.53
CA ARG A 15 10.34 2.12 1.24
C ARG A 15 11.38 1.91 0.14
N MET A 16 12.66 2.13 0.43
CA MET A 16 13.73 1.92 -0.54
C MET A 16 13.84 0.46 -0.96
N TYR A 17 13.76 -0.46 0.00
CA TYR A 17 13.85 -1.89 -0.26
C TYR A 17 12.71 -2.35 -1.16
N PHE A 18 11.48 -1.94 -0.86
CA PHE A 18 10.29 -2.37 -1.60
C PHE A 18 9.97 -1.51 -2.82
N ASN A 19 10.70 -0.45 -3.08
CA ASN A 19 10.54 0.31 -4.32
C ASN A 19 11.28 -0.40 -5.48
N ASN A 20 10.89 -1.65 -5.72
CA ASN A 20 11.53 -2.51 -6.70
C ASN A 20 10.50 -3.56 -7.17
N GLU A 21 10.23 -3.60 -8.47
CA GLU A 21 9.19 -4.45 -9.03
C GLU A 21 9.42 -5.94 -8.77
N GLU A 22 10.66 -6.42 -8.88
CA GLU A 22 10.97 -7.83 -8.64
C GLU A 22 10.70 -8.24 -7.19
N ARG A 23 11.11 -7.41 -6.24
CA ARG A 23 10.87 -7.67 -4.81
C ARG A 23 9.38 -7.66 -4.48
N LEU A 24 8.64 -6.71 -5.07
CA LEU A 24 7.19 -6.65 -4.88
C LEU A 24 6.49 -7.85 -5.49
N ARG A 25 6.94 -8.31 -6.66
CA ARG A 25 6.37 -9.50 -7.30
C ARG A 25 6.63 -10.75 -6.46
N GLU A 26 7.83 -10.91 -5.94
CA GLU A 26 8.16 -12.01 -5.03
C GLU A 26 7.34 -11.97 -3.75
N LEU A 27 7.22 -10.80 -3.14
CA LEU A 27 6.43 -10.62 -1.93
C LEU A 27 4.96 -10.95 -2.17
N ALA A 28 4.38 -10.45 -3.25
CA ALA A 28 3.00 -10.75 -3.61
C ALA A 28 2.80 -12.26 -3.81
N GLY A 29 3.73 -12.93 -4.47
CA GLY A 29 3.71 -14.37 -4.62
C GLY A 29 3.71 -15.11 -3.29
N ALA A 30 4.56 -14.67 -2.36
CA ALA A 30 4.62 -15.25 -1.02
C ALA A 30 3.31 -15.03 -0.25
N LEU A 31 2.73 -13.84 -0.34
CA LEU A 31 1.47 -13.51 0.33
C LEU A 31 0.28 -14.26 -0.26
N HIS A 32 0.27 -14.47 -1.58
CA HIS A 32 -0.83 -15.13 -2.28
C HIS A 32 -0.64 -16.63 -2.44
N GLY A 33 0.52 -17.17 -2.05
CA GLY A 33 0.81 -18.60 -2.16
C GLY A 33 1.01 -19.08 -3.58
N CYS A 34 1.56 -18.23 -4.45
CA CYS A 34 1.82 -18.57 -5.86
C CYS A 34 3.11 -17.91 -6.34
N VAL A 35 3.47 -18.13 -7.61
CA VAL A 35 4.59 -17.47 -8.26
C VAL A 35 4.06 -16.62 -9.39
N TYR A 36 4.35 -15.34 -9.35
CA TYR A 36 3.99 -14.43 -10.44
C TYR A 36 5.13 -14.37 -11.46
N ALA A 37 4.76 -14.57 -12.73
CA ALA A 37 5.73 -14.52 -13.82
C ALA A 37 6.29 -13.09 -13.99
N PRO A 38 7.54 -12.94 -14.45
CA PRO A 38 8.12 -11.62 -14.68
C PRO A 38 7.32 -10.76 -15.67
N GLU A 39 6.54 -11.38 -16.56
CA GLU A 39 5.71 -10.74 -17.55
C GLU A 39 4.40 -10.18 -16.98
N GLU A 40 4.00 -10.63 -15.79
CA GLU A 40 2.80 -10.09 -15.14
C GLU A 40 3.03 -8.62 -14.83
N ARG A 41 2.11 -7.78 -15.28
CA ARG A 41 2.23 -6.34 -15.12
C ARG A 41 2.21 -5.95 -13.65
N LEU A 42 3.18 -5.14 -13.25
CA LEU A 42 3.23 -4.55 -11.92
C LEU A 42 3.53 -3.06 -12.06
N GLU A 43 2.72 -2.24 -11.44
CA GLU A 43 2.89 -0.79 -11.43
C GLU A 43 2.92 -0.28 -9.99
N ILE A 44 3.99 0.42 -9.63
CA ILE A 44 4.12 1.05 -8.31
C ILE A 44 3.31 2.34 -8.33
N VAL A 45 2.34 2.44 -7.41
CA VAL A 45 1.39 3.55 -7.34
C VAL A 45 1.38 4.23 -5.97
N THR A 46 2.47 4.15 -5.24
CA THR A 46 2.59 4.74 -3.90
C THR A 46 2.11 6.19 -3.86
N LEU A 47 1.28 6.49 -2.87
CA LEU A 47 0.79 7.85 -2.64
C LEU A 47 1.87 8.64 -1.90
N GLU A 48 2.37 9.70 -2.52
CA GLU A 48 3.49 10.48 -1.99
C GLU A 48 3.04 11.76 -1.29
N GLY A 49 1.75 12.06 -1.38
CA GLY A 49 1.22 13.32 -0.88
C GLY A 49 1.50 14.47 -1.84
N THR A 50 0.58 15.39 -1.93
CA THR A 50 0.69 16.58 -2.78
C THR A 50 0.23 17.81 -2.01
N PHE A 51 0.36 18.99 -2.61
CA PHE A 51 -0.18 20.21 -2.04
C PHE A 51 -1.70 20.11 -1.84
N LEU A 52 -2.42 19.42 -2.73
CA LEU A 52 -3.87 19.28 -2.67
C LEU A 52 -4.31 18.12 -1.78
N SER A 53 -3.46 17.11 -1.59
CA SER A 53 -3.74 15.98 -0.70
C SER A 53 -2.47 15.57 0.02
N GLN A 54 -2.53 15.58 1.34
CA GLN A 54 -1.41 15.17 2.21
C GLN A 54 -1.41 13.68 2.50
N ILE A 55 -2.30 12.91 1.87
CA ILE A 55 -2.39 11.47 2.07
C ILE A 55 -1.22 10.79 1.38
N LYS A 56 -0.46 10.04 2.15
CA LYS A 56 0.69 9.27 1.67
C LYS A 56 0.73 7.92 2.37
N ASN A 57 1.19 6.90 1.66
CA ASN A 57 1.39 5.58 2.23
C ASN A 57 2.84 5.12 2.01
N ASP A 58 3.23 4.00 2.58
CA ASP A 58 4.62 3.54 2.48
C ASP A 58 4.92 2.99 1.10
N VAL A 59 4.25 1.92 0.69
CA VAL A 59 4.38 1.35 -0.65
C VAL A 59 3.03 0.82 -1.10
N SER A 60 2.67 1.07 -2.37
CA SER A 60 1.53 0.42 -2.98
C SER A 60 1.77 0.14 -4.45
N PHE A 61 1.15 -0.91 -4.95
CA PHE A 61 1.31 -1.33 -6.33
C PHE A 61 0.05 -2.05 -6.85
N VAL A 62 -0.12 -2.00 -8.16
CA VAL A 62 -1.14 -2.78 -8.86
C VAL A 62 -0.46 -3.96 -9.53
N LEU A 63 -0.97 -5.17 -9.31
CA LEU A 63 -0.42 -6.39 -9.88
C LEU A 63 -1.45 -7.07 -10.77
N ALA A 64 -1.06 -7.36 -12.01
CA ALA A 64 -1.86 -8.07 -12.99
C ALA A 64 -3.23 -7.45 -13.24
N ASP A 65 -3.36 -6.15 -13.04
CA ASP A 65 -4.62 -5.39 -13.10
C ASP A 65 -5.74 -5.96 -12.20
N ARG A 66 -5.39 -6.85 -11.26
CA ARG A 66 -6.34 -7.54 -10.39
C ARG A 66 -6.24 -7.14 -8.93
N TYR A 67 -5.05 -6.79 -8.46
CA TYR A 67 -4.79 -6.52 -7.05
C TYR A 67 -4.19 -5.13 -6.87
N LEU A 68 -4.74 -4.38 -5.94
CA LEU A 68 -4.16 -3.12 -5.46
C LEU A 68 -3.62 -3.39 -4.06
N VAL A 69 -2.31 -3.53 -3.92
CA VAL A 69 -1.68 -3.99 -2.69
C VAL A 69 -1.04 -2.81 -1.98
N PHE A 70 -1.38 -2.63 -0.71
CA PHE A 70 -0.77 -1.64 0.17
C PHE A 70 0.10 -2.34 1.21
N LEU A 71 1.35 -1.94 1.28
CA LEU A 71 2.32 -2.42 2.28
C LEU A 71 2.62 -1.28 3.23
N GLU A 72 2.38 -1.50 4.51
CA GLU A 72 2.63 -0.50 5.54
C GLU A 72 3.62 -1.04 6.57
N HIS A 73 4.53 -0.20 6.99
CA HIS A 73 5.49 -0.50 8.06
C HIS A 73 5.08 0.23 9.33
N GLN A 74 5.00 -0.49 10.43
CA GLN A 74 4.64 0.06 11.73
C GLN A 74 5.65 -0.39 12.78
N SER A 75 6.26 0.57 13.49
CA SER A 75 7.07 0.28 14.67
C SER A 75 6.23 0.30 15.95
N THR A 76 5.09 0.99 15.92
CA THR A 76 4.14 1.08 17.04
C THR A 76 2.73 0.89 16.48
N PRO A 77 1.88 0.08 17.13
CA PRO A 77 0.49 -0.07 16.69
C PRO A 77 -0.22 1.27 16.64
N ASN A 78 -1.04 1.46 15.61
CA ASN A 78 -1.83 2.67 15.42
C ASN A 78 -3.29 2.28 15.19
N GLY A 79 -4.17 2.66 16.12
CA GLY A 79 -5.60 2.36 16.07
C GLY A 79 -6.33 2.99 14.89
N ASN A 80 -5.71 3.94 14.21
CA ASN A 80 -6.28 4.58 13.02
C ASN A 80 -5.91 3.87 11.71
N MET A 81 -5.21 2.74 11.77
CA MET A 81 -4.80 2.03 10.55
C MET A 81 -5.97 1.65 9.65
N PRO A 82 -7.10 1.12 10.16
CA PRO A 82 -8.25 0.84 9.29
C PRO A 82 -8.79 2.08 8.57
N LEU A 83 -8.85 3.21 9.26
CA LEU A 83 -9.28 4.47 8.66
C LEU A 83 -8.28 4.95 7.62
N ARG A 84 -6.98 4.85 7.91
CA ARG A 84 -5.93 5.18 6.94
C ARG A 84 -6.05 4.32 5.68
N CYS A 85 -6.28 3.02 5.84
CA CYS A 85 -6.48 2.11 4.70
C CYS A 85 -7.63 2.57 3.81
N LEU A 86 -8.75 2.97 4.41
CA LEU A 86 -9.88 3.50 3.65
C LEU A 86 -9.49 4.75 2.85
N TYR A 87 -8.79 5.67 3.47
CA TYR A 87 -8.32 6.88 2.78
C TYR A 87 -7.36 6.54 1.63
N TYR A 88 -6.46 5.58 1.82
CA TYR A 88 -5.51 5.18 0.77
C TYR A 88 -6.23 4.64 -0.46
N VAL A 89 -7.22 3.78 -0.27
CA VAL A 89 -8.02 3.23 -1.38
C VAL A 89 -8.77 4.33 -2.10
N CYS A 90 -9.44 5.20 -1.35
CA CYS A 90 -10.20 6.30 -1.94
C CYS A 90 -9.30 7.24 -2.74
N GLU A 91 -8.15 7.60 -2.20
CA GLU A 91 -7.20 8.48 -2.90
C GLU A 91 -6.67 7.84 -4.19
N GLN A 92 -6.34 6.55 -4.14
CA GLN A 92 -5.86 5.83 -5.31
C GLN A 92 -6.93 5.78 -6.40
N PHE A 93 -8.17 5.46 -6.06
CA PHE A 93 -9.25 5.39 -7.03
C PHE A 93 -9.60 6.77 -7.60
N ARG A 94 -9.51 7.82 -6.80
CA ARG A 94 -9.71 9.19 -7.27
C ARG A 94 -8.70 9.62 -8.32
N LYS A 95 -7.47 9.13 -8.25
CA LYS A 95 -6.44 9.40 -9.26
C LYS A 95 -6.77 8.77 -10.60
N ASP A 96 -7.35 7.57 -10.57
CA ASP A 96 -7.55 6.75 -11.77
C ASP A 96 -8.93 6.91 -12.39
N ILE A 97 -9.92 7.39 -11.63
CA ILE A 97 -11.32 7.44 -12.06
C ILE A 97 -11.81 8.89 -12.05
N ALA A 98 -12.21 9.39 -13.23
CA ALA A 98 -12.81 10.71 -13.32
C ALA A 98 -14.23 10.70 -12.72
N PRO A 99 -14.67 11.79 -12.07
CA PRO A 99 -16.02 11.84 -11.48
C PRO A 99 -17.15 11.47 -12.45
N LYS A 100 -17.04 11.86 -13.71
CA LYS A 100 -18.06 11.53 -14.74
C LYS A 100 -18.20 10.03 -14.98
N GLU A 101 -17.15 9.24 -14.75
CA GLU A 101 -17.19 7.79 -14.92
C GLU A 101 -18.06 7.11 -13.86
N LEU A 102 -18.14 7.71 -12.65
CA LEU A 102 -18.96 7.19 -11.57
C LEU A 102 -20.47 7.22 -11.92
N TYR A 103 -20.87 8.19 -12.72
CA TYR A 103 -22.28 8.37 -13.10
C TYR A 103 -22.61 7.82 -14.48
N ALA A 104 -21.62 7.28 -15.18
CA ALA A 104 -21.83 6.63 -16.46
C ALA A 104 -22.45 5.24 -16.28
N LYS A 105 -23.10 4.72 -17.32
CA LYS A 105 -23.74 3.40 -17.25
C LYS A 105 -22.76 2.24 -17.27
N LYS A 106 -21.58 2.45 -17.80
CA LYS A 106 -20.54 1.41 -17.87
C LYS A 106 -20.01 1.10 -16.48
N LYS A 107 -20.01 -0.17 -16.10
CA LYS A 107 -19.44 -0.61 -14.82
C LYS A 107 -17.93 -0.42 -14.82
N ILE A 108 -17.43 0.23 -13.79
CA ILE A 108 -16.00 0.39 -13.57
C ILE A 108 -15.47 -0.91 -12.97
N ARG A 109 -14.37 -1.43 -13.54
CA ARG A 109 -13.66 -2.56 -12.98
C ARG A 109 -12.52 -2.04 -12.11
N LEU A 110 -12.46 -2.52 -10.88
CA LEU A 110 -11.47 -2.11 -9.90
C LEU A 110 -10.61 -3.31 -9.51
N PRO A 111 -9.30 -3.09 -9.29
CA PRO A 111 -8.49 -4.11 -8.64
C PRO A 111 -8.96 -4.31 -7.20
N VAL A 112 -8.76 -5.50 -6.67
CA VAL A 112 -9.11 -5.82 -5.28
C VAL A 112 -8.07 -5.21 -4.35
N PRO A 113 -8.47 -4.32 -3.42
CA PRO A 113 -7.51 -3.76 -2.47
C PRO A 113 -7.13 -4.77 -1.39
N GLU A 114 -5.85 -4.81 -1.07
CA GLU A 114 -5.28 -5.62 0.01
C GLU A 114 -4.39 -4.74 0.87
N PHE A 115 -4.38 -5.02 2.17
CA PHE A 115 -3.56 -4.27 3.13
C PHE A 115 -2.72 -5.24 3.94
N HIS A 116 -1.41 -5.00 3.97
CA HIS A 116 -0.46 -5.78 4.74
C HIS A 116 0.34 -4.83 5.61
N VAL A 117 0.23 -5.02 6.91
CA VAL A 117 0.95 -4.20 7.89
C VAL A 117 2.08 -5.02 8.48
N PHE A 118 3.30 -4.55 8.31
CA PHE A 118 4.50 -5.19 8.86
C PHE A 118 4.86 -4.49 10.16
N TYR A 119 4.71 -5.19 11.26
CA TYR A 119 5.00 -4.68 12.57
C TYR A 119 6.39 -5.13 13.02
N THR A 120 7.27 -4.19 13.32
CA THR A 120 8.65 -4.46 13.74
C THR A 120 8.98 -3.87 15.11
N GLY A 121 8.00 -3.31 15.82
CA GLY A 121 8.22 -2.73 17.13
C GLY A 121 8.44 -3.78 18.22
N GLU A 122 9.07 -3.35 19.32
CA GLU A 122 9.14 -4.12 20.53
C GLU A 122 7.86 -3.93 21.33
N GLY A 123 7.31 -5.02 21.86
CA GLY A 123 6.11 -5.00 22.68
C GLY A 123 4.98 -5.81 22.08
N ASN A 124 3.75 -5.51 22.51
CA ASN A 124 2.58 -6.27 22.10
C ASN A 124 2.17 -5.91 20.69
N GLU A 125 2.01 -6.94 19.84
CA GLU A 125 1.37 -6.79 18.55
C GLU A 125 -0.10 -6.40 18.72
N PRO A 126 -0.68 -5.64 17.79
CA PRO A 126 -2.11 -5.37 17.85
C PRO A 126 -2.90 -6.65 17.61
N GLU A 127 -3.91 -6.89 18.44
CA GLU A 127 -4.79 -8.06 18.27
C GLU A 127 -5.70 -7.87 17.05
N ALA A 128 -6.11 -6.64 16.81
CA ALA A 128 -6.94 -6.28 15.65
C ALA A 128 -6.87 -4.77 15.40
N TYR A 129 -7.21 -4.41 14.24
CA TYR A 129 -7.43 -3.01 13.86
C TYR A 129 -8.91 -2.74 13.64
#